data_09b8abab2c93eb46d99692b8d54811ff
#
_entry.id   09b8abab2c93eb46d99692b8d54811ff
#
_cell.length_a   1.000
_cell.length_b   1.000
_cell.length_c   1.000
_cell.angle_alpha   90.00
_cell.angle_beta   90.00
_cell.angle_gamma   90.00
#
_symmetry.space_group_name_H-M   'P 1'
#
loop_
_entity.id
_entity.type
_entity.pdbx_description
1 polymer ?
#
loop_
_entity_poly.entity_id
_entity_poly.type
_entity_poly.pdbx_seq_one_letter_code
_entity_poly.pdbx_strand_id
1 'polypeptide(L)'
;MSSKPNEFKLPPGPPDGYDINVDDETFDRLSEWISRYGDIVSIKPVSRNAPSVVINNPDYVKHVLISNHRNYRKGVGFERIKMLLGNGIIVSDGDFWRSQRRMIQPAFHRKVVADLATMMQDCNARKLVEWQKAAKSRAVINITEEMSALALEVVLKALFSADLDWLIDKEGKNPFLMLVEDFTRDLKLAMRFRAMTRHVKDIMELRRGENRVEHDFLSLLMETRDKDTNEPMGDKALIDEVMTIIVAGHETTAGTLNWAWFLLSQYPDVEARLHDEVDALATDPGFEHLEQLD
;
A
#
# COMPACT_ATOMS: atom_id res chain seq x y z
N MET A 1 52.54 3.97 -13.20
CA MET A 1 51.99 4.66 -12.02
C MET A 1 50.62 4.01 -11.72
N SER A 2 50.62 3.13 -10.72
CA SER A 2 49.39 2.44 -10.30
C SER A 2 48.54 3.44 -9.48
N SER A 3 47.40 3.89 -10.03
CA SER A 3 46.43 4.67 -9.28
C SER A 3 45.87 3.77 -8.16
N LYS A 4 46.13 4.13 -6.91
CA LYS A 4 45.48 3.53 -5.76
C LYS A 4 43.95 3.65 -5.99
N PRO A 5 43.15 2.58 -5.73
CA PRO A 5 41.72 2.68 -5.79
C PRO A 5 41.28 3.79 -4.81
N ASN A 6 40.42 4.69 -5.27
CA ASN A 6 39.81 5.71 -4.43
C ASN A 6 39.16 5.00 -3.24
N GLU A 7 39.73 5.11 -2.05
CA GLU A 7 39.06 4.64 -0.83
C GLU A 7 37.82 5.49 -0.64
N PHE A 8 36.66 4.92 -0.96
CA PHE A 8 35.38 5.51 -0.66
C PHE A 8 35.30 5.70 0.86
N LYS A 9 35.38 6.95 1.31
CA LYS A 9 35.10 7.27 2.70
C LYS A 9 33.62 7.13 2.95
N LEU A 10 33.25 6.24 3.85
CA LEU A 10 31.86 6.15 4.32
C LEU A 10 31.47 7.44 5.04
N PRO A 11 30.19 7.85 4.96
CA PRO A 11 29.66 8.93 5.80
C PRO A 11 29.93 8.67 7.29
N PRO A 12 29.92 9.71 8.12
CA PRO A 12 30.04 9.54 9.57
C PRO A 12 28.87 8.72 10.13
N GLY A 13 29.08 8.07 11.27
CA GLY A 13 28.04 7.25 11.90
C GLY A 13 28.47 6.70 13.25
N PRO A 14 27.61 5.95 13.93
CA PRO A 14 27.90 5.36 15.23
C PRO A 14 29.09 4.38 15.12
N PRO A 15 29.94 4.35 16.17
CA PRO A 15 31.09 3.42 16.21
C PRO A 15 30.65 1.97 16.36
N ASP A 16 29.52 1.74 17.03
CA ASP A 16 28.99 0.42 17.32
C ASP A 16 28.13 -0.10 16.18
N GLY A 17 28.12 -1.45 16.02
CA GLY A 17 27.26 -2.09 15.05
C GLY A 17 25.80 -2.07 15.48
N TYR A 18 24.89 -1.89 14.50
CA TYR A 18 23.45 -1.90 14.76
C TYR A 18 22.66 -2.43 13.56
N ASP A 19 21.73 -3.33 13.82
CA ASP A 19 20.80 -3.81 12.80
C ASP A 19 19.50 -3.01 12.86
N ILE A 20 19.16 -2.36 11.74
CA ILE A 20 17.92 -1.58 11.63
C ILE A 20 16.74 -2.54 11.63
N ASN A 21 15.89 -2.42 12.65
CA ASN A 21 14.64 -3.15 12.82
C ASN A 21 13.45 -2.19 12.73
N VAL A 22 12.26 -2.75 12.58
CA VAL A 22 11.01 -1.95 12.63
C VAL A 22 10.49 -1.99 14.07
N ASP A 23 11.04 -1.11 14.90
CA ASP A 23 10.68 -0.92 16.30
C ASP A 23 10.92 0.52 16.75
N ASP A 24 10.37 0.90 17.89
CA ASP A 24 10.47 2.28 18.42
C ASP A 24 11.91 2.66 18.76
N GLU A 25 12.71 1.72 19.27
CA GLU A 25 14.11 1.95 19.60
C GLU A 25 14.92 2.32 18.36
N THR A 26 14.68 1.67 17.23
CA THR A 26 15.34 1.99 15.95
C THR A 26 15.01 3.42 15.49
N PHE A 27 13.74 3.84 15.61
CA PHE A 27 13.31 5.18 15.22
C PHE A 27 14.01 6.26 16.05
N ASP A 28 14.07 6.09 17.36
CA ASP A 28 14.74 7.02 18.29
C ASP A 28 16.24 7.12 18.00
N ARG A 29 16.90 5.97 17.77
CA ARG A 29 18.33 5.92 17.41
C ARG A 29 18.62 6.60 16.08
N LEU A 30 17.81 6.36 15.07
CA LEU A 30 17.96 7.03 13.76
C LEU A 30 17.82 8.54 13.89
N SER A 31 16.87 9.02 14.69
CA SER A 31 16.65 10.45 14.97
C SER A 31 17.83 11.07 15.69
N GLU A 32 18.37 10.39 16.71
CA GLU A 32 19.59 10.81 17.41
C GLU A 32 20.79 10.90 16.46
N TRP A 33 21.00 9.86 15.65
CA TRP A 33 22.16 9.82 14.75
C TRP A 33 22.10 10.86 13.63
N ILE A 34 20.91 11.11 13.09
CA ILE A 34 20.71 12.21 12.12
C ILE A 34 21.04 13.55 12.76
N SER A 35 20.56 13.80 13.99
CA SER A 35 20.87 15.02 14.73
C SER A 35 22.37 15.18 15.01
N ARG A 36 23.08 14.07 15.27
CA ARG A 36 24.49 14.07 15.63
C ARG A 36 25.45 14.08 14.45
N TYR A 37 25.14 13.34 13.39
CA TYR A 37 26.05 13.09 12.26
C TYR A 37 25.61 13.79 10.97
N GLY A 38 24.40 14.35 10.93
CA GLY A 38 23.83 15.05 9.77
C GLY A 38 22.99 14.12 8.87
N ASP A 39 22.65 14.64 7.71
CA ASP A 39 21.67 14.07 6.78
C ASP A 39 22.07 12.75 6.11
N ILE A 40 23.32 12.35 6.22
CA ILE A 40 23.82 11.07 5.71
C ILE A 40 24.59 10.36 6.83
N VAL A 41 24.07 9.21 7.24
CA VAL A 41 24.64 8.43 8.33
C VAL A 41 24.99 7.02 7.85
N SER A 42 26.23 6.58 8.08
CA SER A 42 26.65 5.21 7.81
C SER A 42 26.52 4.36 9.07
N ILE A 43 25.78 3.26 8.97
CA ILE A 43 25.57 2.32 10.08
C ILE A 43 26.20 0.99 9.68
N LYS A 44 27.04 0.46 10.55
CA LYS A 44 27.64 -0.87 10.37
C LYS A 44 26.67 -1.92 10.94
N PRO A 45 26.01 -2.76 10.12
CA PRO A 45 25.13 -3.81 10.64
C PRO A 45 25.94 -4.87 11.40
N VAL A 46 25.31 -5.51 12.39
CA VAL A 46 25.88 -6.65 13.11
C VAL A 46 25.71 -7.94 12.29
N SER A 47 24.57 -8.08 11.62
CA SER A 47 24.16 -9.29 10.89
C SER A 47 24.76 -9.43 9.49
N ARG A 48 25.43 -8.40 8.96
CA ARG A 48 25.99 -8.40 7.60
C ARG A 48 27.22 -7.50 7.48
N ASN A 49 28.06 -7.77 6.48
CA ASN A 49 29.30 -7.02 6.27
C ASN A 49 29.13 -5.66 5.54
N ALA A 50 28.08 -5.53 4.73
CA ALA A 50 27.86 -4.30 3.98
C ALA A 50 27.21 -3.22 4.86
N PRO A 51 27.75 -1.98 4.87
CA PRO A 51 27.15 -0.89 5.64
C PRO A 51 25.76 -0.52 5.13
N SER A 52 24.89 -0.07 6.03
CA SER A 52 23.68 0.65 5.70
C SER A 52 23.96 2.14 5.66
N VAL A 53 23.37 2.86 4.74
CA VAL A 53 23.43 4.32 4.68
C VAL A 53 22.01 4.86 4.81
N VAL A 54 21.79 5.66 5.85
CA VAL A 54 20.53 6.38 6.07
C VAL A 54 20.69 7.77 5.49
N ILE A 55 19.69 8.20 4.71
CA ILE A 55 19.63 9.54 4.13
C ILE A 55 18.38 10.23 4.61
N ASN A 56 18.51 11.49 5.05
CA ASN A 56 17.42 12.32 5.62
C ASN A 56 17.33 13.70 4.96
N ASN A 57 17.73 13.81 3.72
CA ASN A 57 17.66 15.06 2.98
C ASN A 57 16.83 14.85 1.71
N PRO A 58 15.85 15.71 1.39
CA PRO A 58 14.98 15.55 0.21
C PRO A 58 15.74 15.45 -1.10
N ASP A 59 16.85 16.18 -1.27
CA ASP A 59 17.65 16.15 -2.49
C ASP A 59 18.37 14.80 -2.67
N TYR A 60 18.84 14.20 -1.57
CA TYR A 60 19.44 12.86 -1.60
C TYR A 60 18.39 11.78 -1.88
N VAL A 61 17.21 11.90 -1.28
CA VAL A 61 16.07 11.01 -1.55
C VAL A 61 15.67 11.11 -3.02
N LYS A 62 15.55 12.35 -3.55
CA LYS A 62 15.27 12.60 -4.96
C LYS A 62 16.36 12.01 -5.88
N HIS A 63 17.63 12.12 -5.50
CA HIS A 63 18.74 11.54 -6.25
C HIS A 63 18.60 10.02 -6.34
N VAL A 64 18.35 9.35 -5.21
CA VAL A 64 18.23 7.89 -5.17
C VAL A 64 16.97 7.38 -5.89
N LEU A 65 15.81 8.01 -5.64
CA LEU A 65 14.52 7.49 -6.09
C LEU A 65 14.10 7.98 -7.48
N ILE A 66 14.63 9.12 -7.95
CA ILE A 66 14.20 9.74 -9.20
C ILE A 66 15.39 9.91 -10.16
N SER A 67 16.35 10.79 -9.82
CA SER A 67 17.37 11.22 -10.77
C SER A 67 18.35 10.14 -11.17
N ASN A 68 18.65 9.22 -10.24
CA ASN A 68 19.67 8.17 -10.44
C ASN A 68 19.17 6.77 -10.06
N HIS A 69 17.84 6.56 -10.06
CA HIS A 69 17.19 5.30 -9.63
C HIS A 69 17.73 4.04 -10.34
N ARG A 70 18.29 4.18 -11.55
CA ARG A 70 18.86 3.05 -12.31
C ARG A 70 20.09 2.43 -11.66
N ASN A 71 20.79 3.18 -10.80
CA ASN A 71 21.97 2.71 -10.08
C ASN A 71 21.64 2.06 -8.73
N TYR A 72 20.36 2.04 -8.36
CA TYR A 72 19.89 1.49 -7.09
C TYR A 72 18.96 0.31 -7.35
N ARG A 73 19.00 -0.66 -6.45
CA ARG A 73 18.12 -1.83 -6.45
C ARG A 73 17.46 -2.00 -5.11
N LYS A 74 16.30 -2.64 -5.09
CA LYS A 74 15.59 -2.99 -3.86
C LYS A 74 16.44 -3.94 -3.01
N GLY A 75 16.49 -3.68 -1.71
CA GLY A 75 17.34 -4.44 -0.78
C GLY A 75 16.77 -5.83 -0.46
N VAL A 76 17.57 -6.60 0.28
CA VAL A 76 17.27 -8.01 0.64
C VAL A 76 15.95 -8.20 1.41
N GLY A 77 15.43 -7.17 2.09
CA GLY A 77 14.13 -7.23 2.78
C GLY A 77 12.96 -7.52 1.84
N PHE A 78 13.06 -7.10 0.58
CA PHE A 78 12.01 -7.34 -0.42
C PHE A 78 11.87 -8.80 -0.86
N GLU A 79 12.90 -9.64 -0.68
CA GLU A 79 12.82 -11.06 -1.03
C GLU A 79 11.77 -11.81 -0.20
N ARG A 80 11.58 -11.42 1.08
CA ARG A 80 10.53 -12.00 1.93
C ARG A 80 9.14 -11.60 1.47
N ILE A 81 8.96 -10.33 1.09
CA ILE A 81 7.70 -9.82 0.55
C ILE A 81 7.38 -10.51 -0.78
N LYS A 82 8.39 -10.71 -1.62
CA LYS A 82 8.26 -11.42 -2.90
C LYS A 82 7.78 -12.87 -2.77
N MET A 83 8.17 -13.55 -1.70
CA MET A 83 7.66 -14.91 -1.44
C MET A 83 6.17 -14.95 -1.14
N LEU A 84 5.60 -13.86 -0.63
CA LEU A 84 4.16 -13.75 -0.29
C LEU A 84 3.34 -13.17 -1.44
N LEU A 85 3.80 -12.06 -2.02
CA LEU A 85 3.06 -11.27 -3.01
C LEU A 85 3.45 -11.59 -4.48
N GLY A 86 4.43 -12.44 -4.70
CA GLY A 86 4.99 -12.65 -6.04
C GLY A 86 5.89 -11.49 -6.50
N ASN A 87 5.95 -11.21 -7.79
CA ASN A 87 6.85 -10.22 -8.38
C ASN A 87 6.13 -8.94 -8.83
N GLY A 88 5.12 -8.49 -8.07
CA GLY A 88 4.39 -7.25 -8.36
C GLY A 88 5.26 -5.98 -8.20
N ILE A 89 4.69 -4.83 -8.52
CA ILE A 89 5.39 -3.54 -8.65
C ILE A 89 6.15 -3.11 -7.38
N ILE A 90 5.72 -3.52 -6.19
CA ILE A 90 6.42 -3.18 -4.93
C ILE A 90 7.78 -3.88 -4.86
N VAL A 91 7.89 -5.11 -5.35
CA VAL A 91 9.07 -5.96 -5.18
C VAL A 91 9.90 -6.14 -6.45
N SER A 92 9.31 -5.94 -7.63
CA SER A 92 10.00 -6.05 -8.92
C SER A 92 11.03 -4.93 -9.11
N ASP A 93 11.99 -5.16 -10.00
CA ASP A 93 13.12 -4.25 -10.23
C ASP A 93 13.51 -4.19 -11.72
N GLY A 94 14.33 -3.21 -12.08
CA GLY A 94 14.92 -3.07 -13.41
C GLY A 94 13.91 -2.87 -14.55
N ASP A 95 14.13 -3.52 -15.69
CA ASP A 95 13.30 -3.38 -16.89
C ASP A 95 11.92 -3.98 -16.70
N PHE A 96 11.80 -5.08 -15.96
CA PHE A 96 10.52 -5.68 -15.62
C PHE A 96 9.65 -4.70 -14.82
N TRP A 97 10.19 -4.08 -13.77
CA TRP A 97 9.48 -3.05 -13.01
C TRP A 97 9.03 -1.89 -13.88
N ARG A 98 9.89 -1.43 -14.81
CA ARG A 98 9.54 -0.33 -15.72
C ARG A 98 8.39 -0.67 -16.67
N SER A 99 8.39 -1.89 -17.21
CA SER A 99 7.28 -2.36 -18.05
C SER A 99 5.99 -2.45 -17.23
N GLN A 100 6.00 -3.11 -16.06
CA GLN A 100 4.84 -3.20 -15.17
C GLN A 100 4.33 -1.82 -14.77
N ARG A 101 5.21 -0.91 -14.34
CA ARG A 101 4.82 0.46 -13.98
C ARG A 101 4.09 1.19 -15.10
N ARG A 102 4.58 1.08 -16.33
CA ARG A 102 3.93 1.70 -17.52
C ARG A 102 2.57 1.10 -17.83
N MET A 103 2.41 -0.20 -17.64
CA MET A 103 1.13 -0.89 -17.86
C MET A 103 0.09 -0.56 -16.80
N ILE A 104 0.50 -0.47 -15.53
CA ILE A 104 -0.42 -0.25 -14.41
C ILE A 104 -0.82 1.22 -14.28
N GLN A 105 0.09 2.16 -14.55
CA GLN A 105 -0.11 3.59 -14.29
C GLN A 105 -1.41 4.17 -14.88
N PRO A 106 -1.90 3.78 -16.06
CA PRO A 106 -3.18 4.29 -16.59
C PRO A 106 -4.39 3.95 -15.72
N ALA A 107 -4.37 2.81 -15.00
CA ALA A 107 -5.45 2.43 -14.09
C ALA A 107 -5.57 3.39 -12.88
N PHE A 108 -4.51 4.11 -12.54
CA PHE A 108 -4.50 5.11 -11.47
C PHE A 108 -4.67 6.55 -11.98
N HIS A 109 -5.16 6.72 -13.21
CA HIS A 109 -5.43 8.05 -13.73
C HIS A 109 -6.57 8.70 -12.93
N ARG A 110 -6.47 10.03 -12.67
CA ARG A 110 -7.43 10.80 -11.87
C ARG A 110 -8.90 10.51 -12.23
N LYS A 111 -9.22 10.40 -13.52
CA LYS A 111 -10.57 10.09 -13.97
C LYS A 111 -11.06 8.73 -13.46
N VAL A 112 -10.23 7.70 -13.53
CA VAL A 112 -10.59 6.35 -13.03
C VAL A 112 -10.83 6.39 -11.51
N VAL A 113 -9.97 7.10 -10.78
CA VAL A 113 -10.16 7.28 -9.32
C VAL A 113 -11.43 8.06 -9.00
N ALA A 114 -11.73 9.10 -9.77
CA ALA A 114 -12.97 9.87 -9.62
C ALA A 114 -14.24 9.01 -9.87
N ASP A 115 -14.18 8.14 -10.87
CA ASP A 115 -15.29 7.21 -11.17
C ASP A 115 -15.55 6.20 -10.02
N LEU A 116 -14.54 5.92 -9.19
CA LEU A 116 -14.68 5.06 -7.99
C LEU A 116 -15.17 5.81 -6.75
N ALA A 117 -15.24 7.14 -6.76
CA ALA A 117 -15.61 7.94 -5.60
C ALA A 117 -17.01 7.59 -5.06
N THR A 118 -17.98 7.39 -5.94
CA THR A 118 -19.34 6.98 -5.55
C THR A 118 -19.34 5.64 -4.80
N MET A 119 -18.60 4.66 -5.31
CA MET A 119 -18.45 3.37 -4.63
C MET A 119 -17.80 3.52 -3.24
N MET A 120 -16.80 4.39 -3.11
CA MET A 120 -16.17 4.68 -1.81
C MET A 120 -17.16 5.36 -0.85
N GLN A 121 -17.97 6.32 -1.33
CA GLN A 121 -19.04 6.95 -0.55
C GLN A 121 -20.05 5.90 -0.06
N ASP A 122 -20.46 4.97 -0.91
CA ASP A 122 -21.37 3.88 -0.54
C ASP A 122 -20.79 2.97 0.56
N CYS A 123 -19.47 2.66 0.50
CA CYS A 123 -18.81 1.92 1.56
C CYS A 123 -18.83 2.68 2.89
N ASN A 124 -18.50 3.98 2.85
CA ASN A 124 -18.54 4.84 4.02
C ASN A 124 -19.96 4.98 4.59
N ALA A 125 -20.97 5.16 3.74
CA ALA A 125 -22.36 5.27 4.17
C ALA A 125 -22.86 4.00 4.89
N ARG A 126 -22.51 2.82 4.37
CA ARG A 126 -22.83 1.55 5.06
C ARG A 126 -22.16 1.46 6.42
N LYS A 127 -20.88 1.79 6.50
CA LYS A 127 -20.12 1.81 7.75
C LYS A 127 -20.72 2.78 8.76
N LEU A 128 -21.12 3.96 8.33
CA LEU A 128 -21.80 4.95 9.18
C LEU A 128 -23.12 4.42 9.76
N VAL A 129 -23.92 3.69 8.96
CA VAL A 129 -25.15 3.04 9.47
C VAL A 129 -24.85 2.01 10.56
N GLU A 130 -23.77 1.23 10.41
CA GLU A 130 -23.32 0.28 11.43
C GLU A 130 -22.91 1.01 12.72
N TRP A 131 -22.16 2.10 12.62
CA TRP A 131 -21.74 2.90 13.76
C TRP A 131 -22.91 3.61 14.45
N GLN A 132 -23.90 4.07 13.71
CA GLN A 132 -25.13 4.62 14.28
C GLN A 132 -25.90 3.57 15.11
N LYS A 133 -25.92 2.30 14.67
CA LYS A 133 -26.51 1.20 15.46
C LYS A 133 -25.70 0.93 16.73
N ALA A 134 -24.37 0.89 16.61
CA ALA A 134 -23.48 0.72 17.76
C ALA A 134 -23.65 1.85 18.77
N ALA A 135 -23.74 3.09 18.32
CA ALA A 135 -23.98 4.26 19.18
C ALA A 135 -25.30 4.17 19.95
N LYS A 136 -26.39 3.75 19.28
CA LYS A 136 -27.72 3.55 19.94
C LYS A 136 -27.65 2.49 21.02
N SER A 137 -26.88 1.43 20.84
CA SER A 137 -26.67 0.37 21.84
C SER A 137 -25.56 0.69 22.84
N ARG A 138 -24.87 1.83 22.72
CA ARG A 138 -23.69 2.21 23.51
C ARG A 138 -22.57 1.15 23.45
N ALA A 139 -22.47 0.47 22.32
CA ALA A 139 -21.39 -0.50 22.09
C ALA A 139 -20.05 0.23 21.87
N VAL A 140 -19.00 -0.36 22.40
CA VAL A 140 -17.63 0.08 22.11
C VAL A 140 -17.20 -0.54 20.78
N ILE A 141 -16.65 0.26 19.90
CA ILE A 141 -16.07 -0.20 18.64
C ILE A 141 -14.55 -0.17 18.70
N ASN A 142 -13.90 -1.11 18.03
CA ASN A 142 -12.45 -1.10 17.83
C ASN A 142 -12.13 -0.36 16.53
N ILE A 143 -11.70 0.89 16.64
CA ILE A 143 -11.45 1.74 15.45
C ILE A 143 -10.42 1.13 14.50
N THR A 144 -9.43 0.40 15.00
CA THR A 144 -8.42 -0.28 14.18
C THR A 144 -9.04 -1.35 13.29
N GLU A 145 -9.92 -2.19 13.86
CA GLU A 145 -10.63 -3.22 13.09
C GLU A 145 -11.61 -2.59 12.08
N GLU A 146 -12.30 -1.54 12.49
CA GLU A 146 -13.26 -0.83 11.63
C GLU A 146 -12.58 -0.17 10.42
N MET A 147 -11.46 0.54 10.63
CA MET A 147 -10.73 1.18 9.54
C MET A 147 -10.04 0.15 8.65
N SER A 148 -9.56 -0.95 9.23
CA SER A 148 -8.98 -2.06 8.47
C SER A 148 -10.04 -2.73 7.57
N ALA A 149 -11.22 -3.02 8.11
CA ALA A 149 -12.32 -3.61 7.34
C ALA A 149 -12.82 -2.68 6.23
N LEU A 150 -12.96 -1.38 6.51
CA LEU A 150 -13.38 -0.38 5.53
C LEU A 150 -12.36 -0.22 4.39
N ALA A 151 -11.08 -0.07 4.72
CA ALA A 151 -10.03 0.05 3.70
C ALA A 151 -9.94 -1.21 2.82
N LEU A 152 -10.08 -2.40 3.43
CA LEU A 152 -10.13 -3.65 2.69
C LEU A 152 -11.36 -3.72 1.76
N GLU A 153 -12.54 -3.36 2.24
CA GLU A 153 -13.76 -3.35 1.42
C GLU A 153 -13.61 -2.42 0.22
N VAL A 154 -13.11 -1.21 0.42
CA VAL A 154 -12.89 -0.23 -0.66
C VAL A 154 -11.94 -0.76 -1.71
N VAL A 155 -10.78 -1.29 -1.34
CA VAL A 155 -9.80 -1.80 -2.31
C VAL A 155 -10.31 -3.02 -3.06
N LEU A 156 -11.04 -3.92 -2.40
CA LEU A 156 -11.61 -5.10 -3.05
C LEU A 156 -12.72 -4.74 -4.03
N LYS A 157 -13.59 -3.79 -3.67
CA LYS A 157 -14.64 -3.31 -4.59
C LYS A 157 -14.06 -2.52 -5.76
N ALA A 158 -13.00 -1.75 -5.55
CA ALA A 158 -12.28 -1.08 -6.63
C ALA A 158 -11.62 -2.06 -7.61
N LEU A 159 -11.20 -3.23 -7.12
CA LEU A 159 -10.58 -4.27 -7.94
C LEU A 159 -11.59 -5.17 -8.64
N PHE A 160 -12.66 -5.57 -7.93
CA PHE A 160 -13.50 -6.70 -8.35
C PHE A 160 -14.96 -6.34 -8.60
N SER A 161 -15.39 -5.11 -8.28
CA SER A 161 -16.79 -4.67 -8.45
C SER A 161 -17.80 -5.71 -7.93
N ALA A 162 -18.75 -6.15 -8.75
CA ALA A 162 -19.77 -7.14 -8.40
C ALA A 162 -19.21 -8.57 -8.20
N ASP A 163 -18.01 -8.88 -8.71
CA ASP A 163 -17.41 -10.20 -8.53
C ASP A 163 -16.99 -10.48 -7.11
N LEU A 164 -16.79 -9.42 -6.31
CA LEU A 164 -16.57 -9.59 -4.87
C LEU A 164 -17.82 -10.22 -4.21
N ASP A 165 -19.01 -9.77 -4.55
CA ASP A 165 -20.26 -10.28 -4.00
C ASP A 165 -20.47 -11.74 -4.46
N TRP A 166 -20.23 -12.04 -5.74
CA TRP A 166 -20.23 -13.43 -6.25
C TRP A 166 -19.26 -14.33 -5.49
N LEU A 167 -18.05 -13.84 -5.19
CA LEU A 167 -17.06 -14.62 -4.44
C LEU A 167 -17.49 -14.84 -2.99
N ILE A 168 -18.08 -13.83 -2.36
CA ILE A 168 -18.62 -13.94 -1.00
C ILE A 168 -19.75 -14.97 -0.95
N ASP A 169 -20.66 -14.95 -1.91
CA ASP A 169 -21.76 -15.92 -2.00
C ASP A 169 -21.23 -17.34 -2.20
N LYS A 170 -20.23 -17.52 -3.06
CA LYS A 170 -19.57 -18.80 -3.32
C LYS A 170 -18.89 -19.39 -2.07
N GLU A 171 -18.16 -18.56 -1.33
CA GLU A 171 -17.35 -18.98 -0.18
C GLU A 171 -18.10 -18.89 1.16
N GLY A 172 -19.31 -18.30 1.16
CA GLY A 172 -20.12 -18.05 2.36
C GLY A 172 -19.62 -16.90 3.26
N LYS A 173 -18.48 -16.33 2.93
CA LYS A 173 -17.88 -15.15 3.59
C LYS A 173 -16.85 -14.50 2.69
N ASN A 174 -16.49 -13.25 2.98
CA ASN A 174 -15.37 -12.60 2.28
C ASN A 174 -14.04 -13.28 2.62
N PRO A 175 -13.39 -13.99 1.67
CA PRO A 175 -12.17 -14.74 1.96
C PRO A 175 -10.94 -13.85 2.20
N PHE A 176 -11.01 -12.56 1.88
CA PHE A 176 -9.93 -11.59 2.12
C PHE A 176 -9.95 -11.01 3.54
N LEU A 177 -11.01 -11.22 4.34
CA LEU A 177 -11.06 -10.75 5.74
C LEU A 177 -9.93 -11.30 6.62
N MET A 178 -9.27 -12.37 6.18
CA MET A 178 -8.07 -12.86 6.84
C MET A 178 -6.92 -11.84 6.90
N LEU A 179 -6.98 -10.76 6.11
CA LEU A 179 -6.02 -9.65 6.17
C LEU A 179 -6.31 -8.69 7.33
N VAL A 180 -7.53 -8.70 7.87
CA VAL A 180 -7.92 -7.90 9.04
C VAL A 180 -7.60 -8.63 10.35
N GLU A 181 -7.56 -9.97 10.30
CA GLU A 181 -7.21 -10.80 11.44
C GLU A 181 -5.71 -10.72 11.73
N ASP A 182 -5.33 -10.87 13.00
CA ASP A 182 -3.97 -10.70 13.51
C ASP A 182 -2.91 -11.48 12.70
N PHE A 183 -1.89 -10.76 12.22
CA PHE A 183 -0.79 -11.31 11.43
C PHE A 183 0.24 -12.00 12.33
N THR A 184 -0.09 -13.14 12.89
CA THR A 184 0.96 -14.00 13.45
C THR A 184 1.85 -14.52 12.31
N ARG A 185 3.16 -14.28 12.41
CA ARG A 185 4.20 -14.63 11.42
C ARG A 185 4.44 -16.14 11.39
N ASP A 186 3.45 -16.92 11.00
CA ASP A 186 3.59 -18.36 10.95
C ASP A 186 3.36 -18.93 9.52
N LEU A 187 3.55 -20.24 9.40
CA LEU A 187 3.37 -20.98 8.14
C LEU A 187 1.97 -20.81 7.53
N LYS A 188 0.98 -20.43 8.35
CA LYS A 188 -0.40 -20.19 7.95
C LYS A 188 -0.51 -18.95 7.05
N LEU A 189 0.34 -17.95 7.23
CA LEU A 189 0.36 -16.74 6.41
C LEU A 189 0.57 -17.07 4.92
N ALA A 190 1.57 -17.90 4.60
CA ALA A 190 1.84 -18.30 3.22
C ALA A 190 0.67 -19.09 2.61
N MET A 191 -0.04 -19.92 3.41
CA MET A 191 -1.21 -20.65 2.95
C MET A 191 -2.40 -19.71 2.71
N ARG A 192 -2.58 -18.68 3.53
CA ARG A 192 -3.61 -17.66 3.36
C ARG A 192 -3.39 -16.86 2.06
N PHE A 193 -2.16 -16.42 1.79
CA PHE A 193 -1.82 -15.74 0.54
C PHE A 193 -2.05 -16.62 -0.69
N ARG A 194 -1.74 -17.92 -0.62
CA ARG A 194 -2.06 -18.85 -1.70
C ARG A 194 -3.57 -19.01 -1.93
N ALA A 195 -4.36 -18.99 -0.88
CA ALA A 195 -5.81 -19.04 -1.01
C ALA A 195 -6.34 -17.78 -1.72
N MET A 196 -5.89 -16.60 -1.30
CA MET A 196 -6.24 -15.33 -1.96
C MET A 196 -5.85 -15.31 -3.44
N THR A 197 -4.64 -15.76 -3.77
CA THR A 197 -4.18 -15.89 -5.16
C THR A 197 -5.12 -16.76 -6.00
N ARG A 198 -5.67 -17.83 -5.42
CA ARG A 198 -6.64 -18.69 -6.10
C ARG A 198 -7.95 -17.96 -6.36
N HIS A 199 -8.47 -17.20 -5.39
CA HIS A 199 -9.70 -16.43 -5.55
C HIS A 199 -9.56 -15.34 -6.63
N VAL A 200 -8.41 -14.65 -6.69
CA VAL A 200 -8.11 -13.71 -7.78
C VAL A 200 -8.15 -14.41 -9.14
N LYS A 201 -7.54 -15.61 -9.22
CA LYS A 201 -7.55 -16.41 -10.45
C LYS A 201 -8.97 -16.84 -10.85
N ASP A 202 -9.78 -17.30 -9.89
CA ASP A 202 -11.17 -17.70 -10.12
C ASP A 202 -11.99 -16.55 -10.72
N ILE A 203 -11.82 -15.31 -10.22
CA ILE A 203 -12.48 -14.11 -10.79
C ILE A 203 -12.00 -13.84 -12.21
N MET A 204 -10.69 -13.91 -12.46
CA MET A 204 -10.14 -13.70 -13.82
C MET A 204 -10.69 -14.74 -14.81
N GLU A 205 -10.78 -16.00 -14.41
CA GLU A 205 -11.32 -17.09 -15.24
C GLU A 205 -12.82 -16.91 -15.49
N LEU A 206 -13.59 -16.48 -14.49
CA LEU A 206 -15.00 -16.15 -14.60
C LEU A 206 -15.21 -15.06 -15.67
N ARG A 207 -14.50 -13.95 -15.58
CA ARG A 207 -14.62 -12.84 -16.55
C ARG A 207 -14.27 -13.25 -17.96
N ARG A 208 -13.22 -14.02 -18.13
CA ARG A 208 -12.82 -14.55 -19.45
C ARG A 208 -13.87 -15.50 -20.02
N GLY A 209 -14.41 -16.39 -19.19
CA GLY A 209 -15.45 -17.33 -19.60
C GLY A 209 -16.74 -16.65 -20.05
N GLU A 210 -17.09 -15.53 -19.43
CA GLU A 210 -18.26 -14.72 -19.73
C GLU A 210 -17.99 -13.62 -20.76
N ASN A 211 -16.75 -13.42 -21.18
CA ASN A 211 -16.29 -12.31 -22.00
C ASN A 211 -16.76 -10.94 -21.44
N ARG A 212 -16.66 -10.76 -20.12
CA ARG A 212 -17.19 -9.63 -19.39
C ARG A 212 -16.08 -8.65 -19.01
N VAL A 213 -16.34 -7.38 -19.24
CA VAL A 213 -15.48 -6.24 -18.87
C VAL A 213 -16.26 -5.38 -17.89
N GLU A 214 -15.67 -5.11 -16.75
CA GLU A 214 -16.21 -4.25 -15.70
C GLU A 214 -15.47 -2.92 -15.66
N HIS A 215 -16.09 -1.89 -15.06
CA HIS A 215 -15.43 -0.60 -14.82
C HIS A 215 -14.66 -0.63 -13.50
N ASP A 216 -13.56 -1.43 -13.45
CA ASP A 216 -12.74 -1.60 -12.27
C ASP A 216 -11.26 -1.84 -12.62
N PHE A 217 -10.41 -1.85 -11.58
CA PHE A 217 -8.97 -2.03 -11.78
C PHE A 217 -8.61 -3.37 -12.41
N LEU A 218 -9.30 -4.46 -12.08
CA LEU A 218 -8.96 -5.76 -12.65
C LEU A 218 -9.19 -5.78 -14.16
N SER A 219 -10.31 -5.26 -14.66
CA SER A 219 -10.56 -5.17 -16.10
C SER A 219 -9.53 -4.29 -16.79
N LEU A 220 -9.21 -3.12 -16.22
CA LEU A 220 -8.18 -2.25 -16.79
C LEU A 220 -6.82 -2.95 -16.87
N LEU A 221 -6.45 -3.73 -15.88
CA LEU A 221 -5.20 -4.50 -15.88
C LEU A 221 -5.23 -5.67 -16.87
N MET A 222 -6.37 -6.36 -17.02
CA MET A 222 -6.55 -7.44 -17.98
C MET A 222 -6.47 -6.96 -19.43
N GLU A 223 -6.92 -5.74 -19.71
CA GLU A 223 -6.92 -5.13 -21.04
C GLU A 223 -5.60 -4.45 -21.40
N THR A 224 -4.77 -4.15 -20.38
CA THR A 224 -3.52 -3.41 -20.61
C THR A 224 -2.54 -4.20 -21.46
N ARG A 225 -1.75 -3.46 -22.25
CA ARG A 225 -0.71 -4.06 -23.10
C ARG A 225 0.60 -3.30 -22.95
N ASP A 226 1.68 -4.03 -23.03
CA ASP A 226 3.02 -3.44 -23.08
C ASP A 226 3.17 -2.60 -24.35
N LYS A 227 3.67 -1.37 -24.21
CA LYS A 227 3.78 -0.42 -25.34
C LYS A 227 4.83 -0.83 -26.37
N ASP A 228 5.83 -1.61 -25.96
CA ASP A 228 6.95 -1.98 -26.82
C ASP A 228 6.66 -3.29 -27.57
N THR A 229 6.00 -4.26 -26.91
CA THR A 229 5.70 -5.59 -27.47
C THR A 229 4.26 -5.79 -27.90
N ASN A 230 3.34 -4.92 -27.47
CA ASN A 230 1.87 -5.06 -27.60
C ASN A 230 1.30 -6.34 -26.97
N GLU A 231 2.08 -7.03 -26.13
CA GLU A 231 1.63 -8.22 -25.43
C GLU A 231 0.82 -7.84 -24.18
N PRO A 232 -0.22 -8.62 -23.82
CA PRO A 232 -0.93 -8.42 -22.58
C PRO A 232 -0.07 -8.79 -21.37
N MET A 233 -0.45 -8.31 -20.19
CA MET A 233 0.15 -8.76 -18.96
C MET A 233 -0.13 -10.26 -18.77
N GLY A 234 0.91 -11.07 -18.56
CA GLY A 234 0.75 -12.51 -18.32
C GLY A 234 0.02 -12.78 -16.99
N ASP A 235 -0.74 -13.86 -16.92
CA ASP A 235 -1.60 -14.18 -15.78
C ASP A 235 -0.88 -14.13 -14.43
N LYS A 236 0.34 -14.67 -14.38
CA LYS A 236 1.13 -14.63 -13.14
C LYS A 236 1.44 -13.20 -12.72
N ALA A 237 1.88 -12.36 -13.65
CA ALA A 237 2.18 -10.96 -13.37
C ALA A 237 0.92 -10.19 -12.96
N LEU A 238 -0.20 -10.43 -13.64
CA LEU A 238 -1.49 -9.83 -13.30
C LEU A 238 -1.93 -10.19 -11.86
N ILE A 239 -1.84 -11.46 -11.49
CA ILE A 239 -2.16 -11.91 -10.12
C ILE A 239 -1.21 -11.27 -9.10
N ASP A 240 0.10 -11.24 -9.39
CA ASP A 240 1.12 -10.62 -8.51
C ASP A 240 0.82 -9.12 -8.30
N GLU A 241 0.36 -8.41 -9.34
CA GLU A 241 -0.03 -7.00 -9.23
C GLU A 241 -1.32 -6.81 -8.43
N VAL A 242 -2.35 -7.60 -8.68
CA VAL A 242 -3.62 -7.55 -7.93
C VAL A 242 -3.36 -7.82 -6.45
N MET A 243 -2.59 -8.85 -6.11
CA MET A 243 -2.21 -9.14 -4.72
C MET A 243 -1.42 -7.99 -4.08
N THR A 244 -0.54 -7.37 -4.85
CA THR A 244 0.22 -6.20 -4.41
C THR A 244 -0.70 -5.01 -4.12
N ILE A 245 -1.68 -4.73 -5.00
CA ILE A 245 -2.64 -3.64 -4.82
C ILE A 245 -3.53 -3.88 -3.59
N ILE A 246 -4.02 -5.10 -3.38
CA ILE A 246 -4.83 -5.45 -2.20
C ILE A 246 -4.07 -5.11 -0.91
N VAL A 247 -2.85 -5.62 -0.76
CA VAL A 247 -2.07 -5.40 0.47
C VAL A 247 -1.67 -3.94 0.64
N ALA A 248 -1.19 -3.30 -0.42
CA ALA A 248 -0.75 -1.91 -0.36
C ALA A 248 -1.90 -0.92 -0.08
N GLY A 249 -3.06 -1.13 -0.67
CA GLY A 249 -4.23 -0.27 -0.51
C GLY A 249 -4.95 -0.46 0.84
N HIS A 250 -4.86 -1.65 1.42
CA HIS A 250 -5.49 -1.97 2.70
C HIS A 250 -4.71 -1.40 3.90
N GLU A 251 -3.49 -1.90 4.16
CA GLU A 251 -2.76 -1.61 5.40
C GLU A 251 -2.38 -0.12 5.56
N THR A 252 -1.92 0.51 4.49
CA THR A 252 -1.46 1.90 4.55
C THR A 252 -2.62 2.87 4.80
N THR A 253 -3.76 2.65 4.13
CA THR A 253 -4.96 3.45 4.31
C THR A 253 -5.56 3.26 5.71
N ALA A 254 -5.69 2.01 6.17
CA ALA A 254 -6.18 1.70 7.51
C ALA A 254 -5.29 2.33 8.58
N GLY A 255 -3.97 2.21 8.47
CA GLY A 255 -3.01 2.81 9.39
C GLY A 255 -3.12 4.33 9.44
N THR A 256 -3.23 4.99 8.28
CA THR A 256 -3.42 6.45 8.20
C THR A 256 -4.71 6.89 8.89
N LEU A 257 -5.83 6.21 8.62
CA LEU A 257 -7.11 6.51 9.24
C LEU A 257 -7.09 6.27 10.77
N ASN A 258 -6.43 5.21 11.24
CA ASN A 258 -6.26 4.96 12.67
C ASN A 258 -5.52 6.12 13.37
N TRP A 259 -4.41 6.58 12.79
CA TRP A 259 -3.67 7.70 13.33
C TRP A 259 -4.47 9.01 13.26
N ALA A 260 -5.24 9.23 12.19
CA ALA A 260 -6.12 10.40 12.08
C ALA A 260 -7.16 10.40 13.21
N TRP A 261 -7.86 9.30 13.43
CA TRP A 261 -8.83 9.17 14.54
C TRP A 261 -8.18 9.37 15.91
N PHE A 262 -7.01 8.76 16.14
CA PHE A 262 -6.29 8.94 17.39
C PHE A 262 -5.91 10.41 17.61
N LEU A 263 -5.31 11.07 16.62
CA LEU A 263 -4.89 12.46 16.74
C LEU A 263 -6.08 13.41 16.92
N LEU A 264 -7.16 13.25 16.18
CA LEU A 264 -8.38 14.05 16.35
C LEU A 264 -8.93 13.92 17.78
N SER A 265 -8.90 12.72 18.37
CA SER A 265 -9.32 12.52 19.77
C SER A 265 -8.45 13.24 20.81
N GLN A 266 -7.20 13.59 20.45
CA GLN A 266 -6.26 14.30 21.32
C GLN A 266 -6.25 15.82 21.12
N TYR A 267 -6.74 16.30 19.97
CA TYR A 267 -6.70 17.71 19.57
C TYR A 267 -8.09 18.25 19.20
N PRO A 268 -8.96 18.56 20.20
CA PRO A 268 -10.34 19.01 19.95
C PRO A 268 -10.48 20.29 19.13
N ASP A 269 -9.48 21.17 19.15
CA ASP A 269 -9.42 22.37 18.33
C ASP A 269 -9.22 22.05 16.84
N VAL A 270 -8.46 21.00 16.53
CA VAL A 270 -8.29 20.51 15.16
C VAL A 270 -9.56 19.81 14.68
N GLU A 271 -10.17 18.99 15.56
CA GLU A 271 -11.46 18.34 15.28
C GLU A 271 -12.55 19.37 14.97
N ALA A 272 -12.67 20.44 15.77
CA ALA A 272 -13.65 21.51 15.53
C ALA A 272 -13.42 22.22 14.18
N ARG A 273 -12.17 22.53 13.83
CA ARG A 273 -11.84 23.13 12.52
C ARG A 273 -12.19 22.20 11.36
N LEU A 274 -11.92 20.90 11.51
CA LEU A 274 -12.32 19.89 10.50
C LEU A 274 -13.84 19.86 10.32
N HIS A 275 -14.61 19.89 11.42
CA HIS A 275 -16.07 19.94 11.36
C HIS A 275 -16.55 21.21 10.64
N ASP A 276 -16.01 22.39 10.99
CA ASP A 276 -16.39 23.66 10.36
C ASP A 276 -16.14 23.62 8.84
N GLU A 277 -15.03 23.04 8.40
CA GLU A 277 -14.68 22.89 6.98
C GLU A 277 -15.62 21.91 6.26
N VAL A 278 -15.84 20.73 6.84
CA VAL A 278 -16.71 19.70 6.25
C VAL A 278 -18.17 20.16 6.21
N ASP A 279 -18.66 20.82 7.26
CA ASP A 279 -20.03 21.34 7.34
C ASP A 279 -20.28 22.48 6.33
N ALA A 280 -19.25 23.18 5.89
CA ALA A 280 -19.32 24.17 4.83
C ALA A 280 -19.44 23.57 3.41
N LEU A 281 -19.19 22.28 3.24
CA LEU A 281 -19.35 21.60 1.95
C LEU A 281 -20.83 21.44 1.61
N ALA A 282 -21.11 21.23 0.32
CA ALA A 282 -22.45 20.87 -0.13
C ALA A 282 -22.93 19.57 0.53
N THR A 283 -24.24 19.41 0.64
CA THR A 283 -24.89 18.27 1.34
C THR A 283 -24.56 16.91 0.72
N ASP A 284 -24.09 16.88 -0.53
CA ASP A 284 -23.63 15.69 -1.25
C ASP A 284 -22.37 16.06 -2.04
N PRO A 285 -21.21 16.13 -1.38
CA PRO A 285 -19.97 16.52 -2.01
C PRO A 285 -19.49 15.43 -2.97
N GLY A 286 -19.40 15.74 -4.26
CA GLY A 286 -18.73 14.90 -5.26
C GLY A 286 -17.21 14.96 -5.12
N PHE A 287 -16.50 14.15 -5.93
CA PHE A 287 -15.05 14.07 -5.93
C PHE A 287 -14.36 15.44 -6.12
N GLU A 288 -14.97 16.33 -6.91
CA GLU A 288 -14.47 17.69 -7.16
C GLU A 288 -14.47 18.59 -5.91
N HIS A 289 -15.33 18.32 -4.95
CA HIS A 289 -15.36 19.07 -3.69
C HIS A 289 -14.24 18.66 -2.74
N LEU A 290 -13.80 17.40 -2.80
CA LEU A 290 -12.67 16.91 -1.99
C LEU A 290 -11.36 17.60 -2.31
N GLU A 291 -11.22 18.17 -3.53
CA GLU A 291 -10.04 18.93 -3.94
C GLU A 291 -10.03 20.38 -3.41
N GLN A 292 -11.12 20.82 -2.80
CA GLN A 292 -11.28 22.15 -2.21
C GLN A 292 -10.98 22.16 -0.70
N LEU A 293 -10.78 20.98 -0.11
CA LEU A 293 -10.39 20.83 1.29
C LEU A 293 -8.90 21.16 1.45
N ASP A 294 -8.56 21.90 2.53
CA ASP A 294 -7.19 22.34 2.89
C ASP A 294 -6.34 21.25 3.56
#